data_ad6465fefb513248073a21255f5ed961
#
_entry.id   ad6465fefb513248073a21255f5ed961
#
_cell.length_a   1.000
_cell.length_b   1.000
_cell.length_c   1.000
_cell.angle_alpha   90.00
_cell.angle_beta   90.00
_cell.angle_gamma   90.00
#
_symmetry.space_group_name_H-M   'P 1'
#
loop_
_entity.id
_entity.type
_entity.pdbx_description
1 polymer ?
#
loop_
_entity_poly.entity_id
_entity_poly.type
_entity_poly.pdbx_seq_one_letter_code
_entity_poly.pdbx_strand_id
1 'polypeptide(L)'
;MNRTKIGLFFGSFNPVHNGHLMLANYIVEYTDLDSIWFVVSPQNPHKDKKSLLRDYHRRDMLEMAVKDDSRFEVCDIEFYMPKPSYTIDTLVRLSERYPNNDFYLICGMDNLTNFKKWKNAQVILDNYHLLVYPRKG
;
A
#
# COMPACT_ATOMS: atom_id res chain seq x y z
N MET A 1 16.45 -13.82 -14.91
CA MET A 1 16.47 -13.46 -13.49
C MET A 1 15.05 -13.27 -12.99
N ASN A 2 14.68 -13.97 -11.94
CA ASN A 2 13.34 -13.83 -11.39
C ASN A 2 13.23 -12.51 -10.64
N ARG A 3 12.17 -11.77 -10.92
CA ARG A 3 11.89 -10.53 -10.20
C ARG A 3 11.12 -10.86 -8.92
N THR A 4 11.36 -10.08 -7.89
CA THR A 4 10.65 -10.23 -6.62
C THR A 4 9.27 -9.59 -6.75
N LYS A 5 8.24 -10.34 -6.39
CA LYS A 5 6.85 -9.88 -6.48
C LYS A 5 6.42 -9.28 -5.16
N ILE A 6 6.15 -7.99 -5.17
CA ILE A 6 5.81 -7.23 -3.97
C ILE A 6 4.37 -6.73 -4.09
N GLY A 7 3.54 -7.07 -3.11
CA GLY A 7 2.21 -6.49 -3.00
C GLY A 7 2.26 -5.21 -2.21
N LEU A 8 1.69 -4.14 -2.75
CA LEU A 8 1.63 -2.86 -2.07
C LEU A 8 0.24 -2.67 -1.48
N PHE A 9 0.19 -2.63 -0.16
CA PHE A 9 -1.05 -2.45 0.59
C PHE A 9 -1.07 -1.03 1.13
N PHE A 10 -1.79 -0.15 0.45
CA PHE A 10 -1.90 1.27 0.82
C PHE A 10 -2.96 1.47 1.90
N GLY A 11 -2.67 2.34 2.83
CA GLY A 11 -3.65 2.71 3.84
C GLY A 11 -3.13 3.76 4.80
N SER A 12 -4.04 4.33 5.55
CA SER A 12 -3.67 5.25 6.63
C SER A 12 -3.19 4.49 7.87
N PHE A 13 -3.73 3.27 8.09
CA PHE A 13 -3.42 2.44 9.26
C PHE A 13 -3.51 3.27 10.55
N ASN A 14 -4.69 3.73 10.87
CA ASN A 14 -4.93 4.69 11.95
C ASN A 14 -5.76 4.07 13.10
N PRO A 15 -5.18 3.23 13.96
CA PRO A 15 -3.92 2.52 13.76
C PRO A 15 -4.09 1.22 12.97
N VAL A 16 -3.00 0.51 12.72
CA VAL A 16 -3.07 -0.86 12.19
C VAL A 16 -3.86 -1.73 13.18
N HIS A 17 -4.63 -2.68 12.67
CA HIS A 17 -5.38 -3.61 13.50
C HIS A 17 -5.31 -5.02 12.91
N ASN A 18 -5.87 -5.98 13.68
CA ASN A 18 -5.79 -7.39 13.30
C ASN A 18 -6.40 -7.69 11.94
N GLY A 19 -7.44 -6.93 11.55
CA GLY A 19 -8.05 -7.10 10.22
C GLY A 19 -7.06 -6.84 9.09
N HIS A 20 -6.22 -5.81 9.23
CA HIS A 20 -5.18 -5.52 8.24
C HIS A 20 -4.18 -6.68 8.16
N LEU A 21 -3.74 -7.17 9.31
CA LEU A 21 -2.72 -8.22 9.37
C LEU A 21 -3.25 -9.55 8.87
N MET A 22 -4.49 -9.89 9.20
CA MET A 22 -5.12 -11.11 8.73
C MET A 22 -5.30 -11.10 7.21
N LEU A 23 -5.71 -9.97 6.66
CA LEU A 23 -5.87 -9.83 5.22
C LEU A 23 -4.52 -9.96 4.51
N ALA A 24 -3.49 -9.29 5.01
CA ALA A 24 -2.16 -9.35 4.43
C ALA A 24 -1.61 -10.79 4.49
N ASN A 25 -1.81 -11.47 5.62
CA ASN A 25 -1.38 -12.85 5.75
C ASN A 25 -2.09 -13.76 4.75
N TYR A 26 -3.40 -13.59 4.60
CA TYR A 26 -4.18 -14.37 3.64
C TYR A 26 -3.66 -14.14 2.22
N ILE A 27 -3.42 -12.88 1.85
CA ILE A 27 -2.97 -12.55 0.51
C ILE A 27 -1.60 -13.16 0.22
N VAL A 28 -0.65 -13.03 1.13
CA VAL A 28 0.71 -13.55 0.88
C VAL A 28 0.73 -15.07 0.86
N GLU A 29 -0.16 -15.73 1.63
CA GLU A 29 -0.22 -17.19 1.66
C GLU A 29 -0.87 -17.80 0.41
N TYR A 30 -1.84 -17.09 -0.18
CA TYR A 30 -2.64 -17.66 -1.27
C TYR A 30 -2.38 -17.01 -2.63
N THR A 31 -1.29 -16.27 -2.76
CA THR A 31 -0.86 -15.67 -4.04
C THR A 31 0.62 -15.96 -4.26
N ASP A 32 1.11 -15.58 -5.44
CA ASP A 32 2.52 -15.72 -5.78
C ASP A 32 3.39 -14.59 -5.23
N LEU A 33 2.83 -13.69 -4.43
CA LEU A 33 3.60 -12.58 -3.87
C LEU A 33 4.68 -13.09 -2.91
N ASP A 34 5.87 -12.54 -3.04
CA ASP A 34 6.97 -12.85 -2.14
C ASP A 34 6.88 -12.06 -0.83
N SER A 35 6.32 -10.86 -0.90
CA SER A 35 6.27 -9.97 0.25
C SER A 35 5.13 -8.98 0.09
N ILE A 36 4.67 -8.44 1.20
CA ILE A 36 3.72 -7.33 1.21
C ILE A 36 4.36 -6.15 1.92
N TRP A 37 4.31 -4.99 1.26
CA TRP A 37 4.74 -3.73 1.85
C TRP A 37 3.50 -2.92 2.21
N PHE A 38 3.43 -2.54 3.47
CA PHE A 38 2.37 -1.65 3.95
C PHE A 38 2.81 -0.22 3.64
N VAL A 39 2.16 0.41 2.69
CA VAL A 39 2.50 1.78 2.29
C VAL A 39 1.63 2.73 3.11
N VAL A 40 2.27 3.41 4.05
CA VAL A 40 1.56 4.30 4.97
C VAL A 40 1.33 5.63 4.29
N SER A 41 0.05 5.98 4.14
CA SER A 41 -0.31 7.26 3.53
C SER A 41 -0.21 8.37 4.56
N PRO A 42 0.46 9.49 4.23
CA PRO A 42 0.54 10.60 5.16
C PRO A 42 -0.81 11.29 5.31
N GLN A 43 -0.94 12.08 6.35
CA GLN A 43 -2.16 12.80 6.60
C GLN A 43 -2.46 13.78 5.46
N ASN A 44 -3.69 13.67 4.92
CA ASN A 44 -4.15 14.62 3.93
C ASN A 44 -4.36 15.98 4.61
N PRO A 45 -3.73 17.05 4.11
CA PRO A 45 -3.85 18.37 4.75
C PRO A 45 -5.28 18.93 4.75
N HIS A 46 -6.17 18.36 3.92
CA HIS A 46 -7.57 18.78 3.85
C HIS A 46 -8.50 17.98 4.77
N LYS A 47 -7.98 16.98 5.47
CA LYS A 47 -8.79 16.19 6.42
C LYS A 47 -8.68 16.78 7.83
N ASP A 48 -9.68 16.43 8.66
CA ASP A 48 -9.67 16.82 10.06
C ASP A 48 -8.49 16.16 10.77
N LYS A 49 -7.56 16.99 11.24
CA LYS A 49 -6.34 16.53 11.87
C LYS A 49 -6.56 15.87 13.24
N LYS A 50 -7.70 16.14 13.87
CA LYS A 50 -7.98 15.65 15.22
C LYS A 50 -8.28 14.15 15.26
N SER A 51 -8.71 13.57 14.15
CA SER A 51 -9.11 12.16 14.09
C SER A 51 -7.99 11.21 13.69
N LEU A 52 -6.81 11.75 13.33
CA LEU A 52 -5.69 10.92 12.86
C LEU A 52 -4.52 10.96 13.83
N LEU A 53 -3.94 9.80 14.07
CA LEU A 53 -2.65 9.73 14.73
C LEU A 53 -1.60 10.37 13.82
N ARG A 54 -0.53 10.89 14.43
CA ARG A 54 0.57 11.47 13.64
C ARG A 54 1.17 10.40 12.74
N ASP A 55 1.64 10.84 11.56
CA ASP A 55 2.13 9.93 10.52
C ASP A 55 3.20 8.97 11.05
N TYR A 56 4.19 9.49 11.75
CA TYR A 56 5.28 8.64 12.24
C TYR A 56 4.83 7.68 13.34
N HIS A 57 3.82 8.04 14.16
CA HIS A 57 3.26 7.11 15.14
C HIS A 57 2.56 5.94 14.47
N ARG A 58 1.79 6.22 13.39
CA ARG A 58 1.11 5.17 12.64
C ARG A 58 2.12 4.23 12.00
N ARG A 59 3.19 4.79 11.43
CA ARG A 59 4.28 4.00 10.87
C ARG A 59 4.94 3.13 11.93
N ASP A 60 5.28 3.71 13.08
CA ASP A 60 6.00 2.99 14.13
C ASP A 60 5.17 1.87 14.73
N MET A 61 3.87 2.08 14.91
CA MET A 61 2.97 1.03 15.39
C MET A 61 2.88 -0.11 14.39
N LEU A 62 2.85 0.20 13.12
CA LEU A 62 2.82 -0.80 12.07
C LEU A 62 4.13 -1.60 12.02
N GLU A 63 5.27 -0.93 12.14
CA GLU A 63 6.56 -1.60 12.21
C GLU A 63 6.64 -2.58 13.37
N MET A 64 6.14 -2.19 14.54
CA MET A 64 6.09 -3.10 15.68
C MET A 64 5.20 -4.30 15.43
N ALA A 65 4.08 -4.09 14.74
CA ALA A 65 3.13 -5.16 14.47
C ALA A 65 3.67 -6.22 13.51
N VAL A 66 4.57 -5.84 12.59
CA VAL A 66 5.06 -6.76 11.56
C VAL A 66 6.53 -7.15 11.71
N LYS A 67 7.21 -6.67 12.73
CA LYS A 67 8.67 -6.82 12.86
C LYS A 67 9.15 -8.28 12.88
N ASP A 68 8.32 -9.20 13.34
CA ASP A 68 8.71 -10.61 13.46
C ASP A 68 8.31 -11.45 12.25
N ASP A 69 7.76 -10.83 11.22
CA ASP A 69 7.36 -11.54 10.00
C ASP A 69 8.11 -10.96 8.81
N SER A 70 9.07 -11.73 8.31
CA SER A 70 9.95 -11.29 7.22
C SER A 70 9.24 -11.08 5.89
N ARG A 71 8.00 -11.55 5.77
CA ARG A 71 7.21 -11.36 4.54
C ARG A 71 6.63 -9.95 4.43
N PHE A 72 6.61 -9.20 5.54
CA PHE A 72 5.99 -7.88 5.62
C PHE A 72 7.02 -6.80 5.86
N GLU A 73 6.86 -5.68 5.19
CA GLU A 73 7.67 -4.49 5.41
C GLU A 73 6.78 -3.26 5.44
N VAL A 74 7.26 -2.21 6.08
CA VAL A 74 6.57 -0.92 6.14
C VAL A 74 7.29 0.04 5.20
N CYS A 75 6.52 0.69 4.34
CA CYS A 75 7.05 1.65 3.38
C CYS A 75 6.50 3.04 3.70
N ASP A 76 7.39 3.97 4.00
CA ASP A 76 7.03 5.34 4.33
C ASP A 76 7.42 6.33 3.22
N ILE A 77 7.57 5.84 1.99
CA ILE A 77 8.04 6.66 0.88
C ILE A 77 7.17 7.90 0.66
N GLU A 78 5.86 7.78 0.91
CA GLU A 78 4.95 8.90 0.71
C GLU A 78 5.16 10.04 1.70
N PHE A 79 5.85 9.79 2.81
CA PHE A 79 6.19 10.85 3.76
C PHE A 79 7.12 11.88 3.14
N TYR A 80 7.88 11.49 2.14
CA TYR A 80 8.91 12.32 1.48
C TYR A 80 8.48 12.81 0.11
N MET A 81 7.20 12.65 -0.22
CA MET A 81 6.63 13.06 -1.50
C MET A 81 5.73 14.28 -1.33
N PRO A 82 5.50 15.04 -2.41
CA PRO A 82 4.53 16.14 -2.35
C PRO A 82 3.14 15.64 -1.95
N LYS A 83 2.42 16.44 -1.19
CA LYS A 83 1.07 16.09 -0.71
C LYS A 83 0.04 16.99 -1.40
N PRO A 84 -1.11 16.43 -1.75
CA PRO A 84 -1.53 15.03 -1.57
C PRO A 84 -0.77 14.09 -2.51
N SER A 85 -0.53 12.85 -2.03
CA SER A 85 0.16 11.84 -2.83
C SER A 85 -0.84 11.12 -3.72
N TYR A 86 -0.41 10.78 -4.93
CA TYR A 86 -1.21 9.98 -5.85
C TYR A 86 -0.55 8.62 -6.06
N THR A 87 -1.37 7.58 -6.17
CA THR A 87 -0.87 6.21 -6.30
C THR A 87 0.11 6.05 -7.46
N ILE A 88 -0.18 6.66 -8.63
CA ILE A 88 0.73 6.56 -9.77
C ILE A 88 2.12 7.11 -9.45
N ASP A 89 2.19 8.22 -8.76
CA ASP A 89 3.48 8.83 -8.42
C ASP A 89 4.28 7.94 -7.47
N THR A 90 3.60 7.31 -6.53
CA THR A 90 4.23 6.37 -5.61
C THR A 90 4.75 5.13 -6.33
N LEU A 91 3.95 4.57 -7.24
CA LEU A 91 4.33 3.40 -8.03
C LEU A 91 5.57 3.70 -8.88
N VAL A 92 5.58 4.84 -9.56
CA VAL A 92 6.71 5.24 -10.41
C VAL A 92 7.97 5.37 -9.56
N ARG A 93 7.86 6.04 -8.42
CA ARG A 93 9.01 6.26 -7.53
C ARG A 93 9.57 4.95 -6.99
N LEU A 94 8.69 4.04 -6.59
CA LEU A 94 9.12 2.72 -6.11
C LEU A 94 9.77 1.90 -7.22
N SER A 95 9.22 1.96 -8.43
CA SER A 95 9.77 1.23 -9.58
C SER A 95 11.16 1.72 -9.95
N GLU A 96 11.40 3.02 -9.83
CA GLU A 96 12.72 3.59 -10.08
C GLU A 96 13.73 3.21 -9.00
N ARG A 97 13.28 3.19 -7.75
CA ARG A 97 14.14 2.88 -6.62
C ARG A 97 14.46 1.39 -6.52
N TYR A 98 13.51 0.54 -6.91
CA TYR A 98 13.64 -0.91 -6.79
C TYR A 98 13.37 -1.57 -8.15
N PRO A 99 14.28 -1.41 -9.12
CA PRO A 99 14.02 -1.84 -10.51
C PRO A 99 13.90 -3.35 -10.69
N ASN A 100 14.31 -4.14 -9.71
CA ASN A 100 14.23 -5.61 -9.79
C ASN A 100 12.95 -6.16 -9.14
N ASN A 101 12.06 -5.30 -8.67
CA ASN A 101 10.80 -5.73 -8.08
C ASN A 101 9.64 -5.52 -9.05
N ASP A 102 8.70 -6.47 -9.03
CA ASP A 102 7.41 -6.32 -9.70
C ASP A 102 6.41 -5.92 -8.63
N PHE A 103 5.77 -4.78 -8.82
CA PHE A 103 4.82 -4.27 -7.85
C PHE A 103 3.39 -4.58 -8.26
N TYR A 104 2.64 -5.12 -7.30
CA TYR A 104 1.22 -5.44 -7.42
C TYR A 104 0.46 -4.49 -6.51
N LEU A 105 -0.51 -3.79 -7.05
CA LEU A 105 -1.35 -2.91 -6.26
C LEU A 105 -2.47 -3.73 -5.64
N ILE A 106 -2.49 -3.85 -4.32
CA ILE A 106 -3.55 -4.55 -3.59
C ILE A 106 -4.67 -3.56 -3.32
N CYS A 107 -5.86 -3.87 -3.79
CA CYS A 107 -7.00 -3.00 -3.53
C CYS A 107 -8.27 -3.81 -3.30
N GLY A 108 -9.18 -3.25 -2.48
CA GLY A 108 -10.47 -3.84 -2.26
C GLY A 108 -11.39 -3.60 -3.45
N MET A 109 -12.34 -4.52 -3.63
CA MET A 109 -13.30 -4.44 -4.73
C MET A 109 -14.11 -3.13 -4.69
N ASP A 110 -14.36 -2.59 -3.49
CA ASP A 110 -15.07 -1.34 -3.33
C ASP A 110 -14.32 -0.15 -3.93
N ASN A 111 -12.99 -0.20 -4.00
CA ASN A 111 -12.18 0.86 -4.59
C ASN A 111 -12.20 0.84 -6.13
N LEU A 112 -12.55 -0.30 -6.73
CA LEU A 112 -12.59 -0.42 -8.18
C LEU A 112 -13.65 0.46 -8.82
N THR A 113 -14.75 0.72 -8.12
CA THR A 113 -15.83 1.54 -8.67
C THR A 113 -15.37 2.96 -8.95
N ASN A 114 -14.35 3.42 -8.24
CA ASN A 114 -13.80 4.76 -8.40
C ASN A 114 -12.43 4.77 -9.07
N PHE A 115 -11.94 3.60 -9.50
CA PHE A 115 -10.58 3.49 -10.04
C PHE A 115 -10.37 4.39 -11.26
N LYS A 116 -11.37 4.52 -12.12
CA LYS A 116 -11.26 5.36 -13.31
C LYS A 116 -11.01 6.82 -12.99
N LYS A 117 -11.36 7.25 -11.79
CA LYS A 117 -11.16 8.63 -11.33
C LYS A 117 -9.76 8.87 -10.76
N TRP A 118 -8.97 7.81 -10.57
CA TRP A 118 -7.63 7.96 -10.06
C TRP A 118 -6.75 8.63 -11.11
N LYS A 119 -5.81 9.43 -10.64
CA LYS A 119 -4.84 10.08 -11.54
C LYS A 119 -4.11 9.02 -12.35
N ASN A 120 -4.16 9.18 -13.67
CA ASN A 120 -3.49 8.30 -14.62
C ASN A 120 -3.84 6.81 -14.42
N ALA A 121 -5.12 6.52 -14.17
CA ALA A 121 -5.58 5.16 -13.93
C ALA A 121 -5.18 4.21 -15.05
N GLN A 122 -5.25 4.66 -16.31
CA GLN A 122 -4.89 3.80 -17.45
C GLN A 122 -3.40 3.45 -17.44
N VAL A 123 -2.55 4.40 -17.04
CA VAL A 123 -1.11 4.14 -16.91
C VAL A 123 -0.87 3.06 -15.86
N ILE A 124 -1.61 3.09 -14.75
CA ILE A 124 -1.49 2.06 -13.73
C ILE A 124 -1.87 0.70 -14.31
N LEU A 125 -3.00 0.61 -15.01
CA LEU A 125 -3.46 -0.65 -15.59
C LEU A 125 -2.49 -1.20 -16.63
N ASP A 126 -1.85 -0.32 -17.40
CA ASP A 126 -0.95 -0.73 -18.46
C ASP A 126 0.40 -1.21 -17.95
N ASN A 127 0.83 -0.76 -16.79
CA ASN A 127 2.20 -0.97 -16.32
C ASN A 127 2.33 -1.74 -15.01
N TYR A 128 1.23 -1.94 -14.28
CA TYR A 128 1.26 -2.60 -12.98
C TYR A 128 0.15 -3.62 -12.87
N HIS A 129 0.33 -4.57 -11.96
CA HIS A 129 -0.68 -5.59 -11.72
C HIS A 129 -1.61 -5.13 -10.59
N LEU A 130 -2.90 -5.42 -10.75
CA LEU A 130 -3.88 -5.21 -9.68
C LEU A 130 -4.20 -6.55 -9.05
N LEU A 131 -4.19 -6.59 -7.72
CA LEU A 131 -4.66 -7.73 -6.96
C LEU A 131 -5.86 -7.26 -6.16
N VAL A 132 -7.03 -7.78 -6.50
CA VAL A 132 -8.29 -7.30 -5.95
C VAL A 132 -8.84 -8.32 -4.98
N TYR A 133 -9.20 -7.88 -3.77
CA TYR A 133 -9.84 -8.75 -2.80
C TYR A 133 -11.28 -8.31 -2.57
N PRO A 134 -12.19 -9.26 -2.26
CA PRO A 134 -13.58 -8.89 -1.97
C PRO A 134 -13.66 -8.16 -0.65
N ARG A 135 -14.49 -7.12 -0.62
CA ARG A 135 -14.69 -6.32 0.57
C ARG A 135 -16.16 -5.92 0.63
N LYS A 136 -16.81 -6.20 1.75
CA LYS A 136 -18.17 -5.74 1.99
C LYS A 136 -18.11 -4.27 2.34
N GLY A 137 -18.74 -3.46 1.50
CA GLY A 137 -18.74 -2.02 1.60
C GLY A 137 -19.36 -1.43 2.83
#